data_daf14f5c43162cb6d2bd14df30c8f8f9
#
_entry.id   daf14f5c43162cb6d2bd14df30c8f8f9
#
_cell.length_a   1.000
_cell.length_b   1.000
_cell.length_c   1.000
_cell.angle_alpha   90.00
_cell.angle_beta   90.00
_cell.angle_gamma   90.00
#
_symmetry.space_group_name_H-M   'P 1'
#
loop_
_entity.id
_entity.type
_entity.pdbx_description
1 polymer ?
#
loop_
_entity_poly.entity_id
_entity_poly.type
_entity_poly.pdbx_seq_one_letter_code
_entity_poly.pdbx_strand_id
1 'polypeptide(L)'
;MYNNDYYRSQFSSNIDILENLVKDVDKALLNSIPTPGKWCIGEIIDHLLITGGRYAEVLEIKLSENPDALKKGSGPYSHPFLMRMFIKIVSPDYQRNMPTIKPFEPHDHKNFEKDALLKQFQTLNERFLRLVDIADEQSLDLGRIKVGNPIYPIWKMPVSGCLALNEAHQRRHFGQIERVLESVASS
;
A
#
# COMPACT_ATOMS: atom_id res chain seq x y z
N MET A 1 2.11 -17.76 2.41
CA MET A 1 0.99 -17.88 3.37
C MET A 1 0.97 -16.60 4.19
N TYR A 2 -0.17 -15.95 4.36
CA TYR A 2 -0.24 -14.67 5.07
C TYR A 2 -0.14 -14.89 6.58
N ASN A 3 0.85 -14.29 7.20
CA ASN A 3 1.06 -14.22 8.65
C ASN A 3 1.77 -12.91 9.00
N ASN A 4 2.02 -12.66 10.27
CA ASN A 4 2.66 -11.41 10.72
C ASN A 4 4.08 -11.26 10.18
N ASP A 5 4.88 -12.34 10.15
CA ASP A 5 6.24 -12.32 9.59
C ASP A 5 6.24 -12.01 8.09
N TYR A 6 5.26 -12.54 7.35
CA TYR A 6 5.07 -12.18 5.94
C TYR A 6 4.86 -10.67 5.77
N TYR A 7 3.95 -10.07 6.54
CA TYR A 7 3.69 -8.63 6.43
C TYR A 7 4.89 -7.79 6.83
N ARG A 8 5.62 -8.17 7.91
CA ARG A 8 6.87 -7.49 8.28
C ARG A 8 7.88 -7.53 7.14
N SER A 9 8.13 -8.71 6.60
CA SER A 9 9.05 -8.87 5.48
C SER A 9 8.64 -8.04 4.27
N GLN A 10 7.36 -8.04 3.89
CA GLN A 10 6.90 -7.31 2.70
C GLN A 10 6.97 -5.80 2.89
N PHE A 11 6.48 -5.24 4.00
CA PHE A 11 6.50 -3.79 4.21
C PHE A 11 7.93 -3.26 4.40
N SER A 12 8.82 -3.99 5.08
CA SER A 12 10.24 -3.62 5.15
C SER A 12 10.90 -3.67 3.78
N SER A 13 10.72 -4.76 3.04
CA SER A 13 11.27 -4.90 1.68
C SER A 13 10.75 -3.85 0.71
N ASN A 14 9.48 -3.43 0.83
CA ASN A 14 8.90 -2.42 -0.04
C ASN A 14 9.54 -1.03 0.15
N ILE A 15 10.05 -0.71 1.35
CA ILE A 15 10.83 0.51 1.58
C ILE A 15 12.12 0.46 0.75
N ASP A 16 12.90 -0.61 0.93
CA ASP A 16 14.18 -0.79 0.23
C ASP A 16 14.00 -0.83 -1.30
N ILE A 17 12.96 -1.50 -1.77
CA ILE A 17 12.64 -1.60 -3.21
C ILE A 17 12.37 -0.21 -3.80
N LEU A 18 11.51 0.61 -3.16
CA LEU A 18 11.21 1.94 -3.68
C LEU A 18 12.44 2.83 -3.66
N GLU A 19 13.22 2.84 -2.57
CA GLU A 19 14.45 3.63 -2.47
C GLU A 19 15.43 3.28 -3.59
N ASN A 20 15.68 1.97 -3.80
CA ASN A 20 16.55 1.51 -4.86
C ASN A 20 16.03 1.85 -6.25
N LEU A 21 14.72 1.75 -6.47
CA LEU A 21 14.08 2.00 -7.76
C LEU A 21 14.22 3.46 -8.20
N VAL A 22 14.17 4.39 -7.26
CA VAL A 22 14.24 5.83 -7.58
C VAL A 22 15.57 6.49 -7.20
N LYS A 23 16.59 5.72 -6.78
CA LYS A 23 17.88 6.26 -6.33
C LYS A 23 18.50 7.26 -7.31
N ASP A 24 18.51 6.90 -8.60
CA ASP A 24 19.13 7.67 -9.69
C ASP A 24 18.12 8.60 -10.39
N VAL A 25 16.87 8.71 -9.88
CA VAL A 25 15.84 9.61 -10.40
C VAL A 25 16.09 11.01 -9.89
N ASP A 26 16.33 11.94 -10.79
CA ASP A 26 16.43 13.37 -10.47
C ASP A 26 15.04 14.03 -10.40
N LYS A 27 15.01 15.29 -9.99
CA LYS A 27 13.74 16.04 -9.83
C LYS A 27 13.00 16.22 -11.15
N ALA A 28 13.69 16.36 -12.27
CA ALA A 28 13.07 16.53 -13.57
C ALA A 28 12.36 15.24 -14.01
N LEU A 29 13.03 14.11 -13.90
CA LEU A 29 12.46 12.79 -14.22
C LEU A 29 11.32 12.40 -13.27
N LEU A 30 11.48 12.70 -11.96
CA LEU A 30 10.45 12.45 -10.95
C LEU A 30 9.11 13.09 -11.33
N ASN A 31 9.13 14.27 -11.93
CA ASN A 31 7.97 15.08 -12.30
C ASN A 31 7.62 15.04 -13.79
N SER A 32 8.37 14.27 -14.60
CA SER A 32 8.13 14.16 -16.04
C SER A 32 6.97 13.21 -16.33
N ILE A 33 5.96 13.72 -17.05
CA ILE A 33 4.84 12.89 -17.52
C ILE A 33 5.32 12.08 -18.72
N PRO A 34 5.37 10.73 -18.63
CA PRO A 34 5.94 9.90 -19.70
C PRO A 34 5.13 9.94 -20.99
N THR A 35 3.81 10.09 -20.87
CA THR A 35 2.87 10.19 -21.99
C THR A 35 1.61 10.90 -21.52
N PRO A 36 0.93 11.71 -22.33
CA PRO A 36 -0.32 12.37 -21.95
C PRO A 36 -1.32 11.42 -21.30
N GLY A 37 -1.87 11.80 -20.16
CA GLY A 37 -2.83 11.00 -19.39
C GLY A 37 -2.21 9.84 -18.57
N LYS A 38 -0.89 9.76 -18.46
CA LYS A 38 -0.18 8.86 -17.54
C LYS A 38 0.42 9.66 -16.39
N TRP A 39 0.59 8.99 -15.28
CA TRP A 39 1.21 9.57 -14.09
C TRP A 39 2.74 9.60 -14.22
N CYS A 40 3.34 10.66 -13.71
CA CYS A 40 4.78 10.71 -13.45
C CYS A 40 5.12 9.85 -12.22
N ILE A 41 6.42 9.63 -11.99
CA ILE A 41 6.88 8.82 -10.83
C ILE A 41 6.41 9.44 -9.51
N GLY A 42 6.48 10.77 -9.37
CA GLY A 42 5.99 11.46 -8.18
C GLY A 42 4.52 11.23 -7.90
N GLU A 43 3.66 11.29 -8.93
CA GLU A 43 2.21 11.02 -8.81
C GLU A 43 1.93 9.56 -8.44
N ILE A 44 2.72 8.61 -8.95
CA ILE A 44 2.57 7.19 -8.59
C ILE A 44 2.86 7.00 -7.09
N ILE A 45 3.93 7.60 -6.57
CA ILE A 45 4.27 7.49 -5.15
C ILE A 45 3.23 8.21 -4.30
N ASP A 46 2.79 9.40 -4.69
CA ASP A 46 1.75 10.16 -3.98
C ASP A 46 0.42 9.39 -3.91
N HIS A 47 0.03 8.72 -5.00
CA HIS A 47 -1.13 7.82 -5.00
C HIS A 47 -0.99 6.69 -3.97
N LEU A 48 0.19 6.09 -3.81
CA LEU A 48 0.44 5.07 -2.78
C LEU A 48 0.31 5.65 -1.37
N LEU A 49 0.79 6.87 -1.15
CA LEU A 49 0.68 7.58 0.13
C LEU A 49 -0.78 7.87 0.49
N ILE A 50 -1.56 8.38 -0.46
CA ILE A 50 -2.99 8.67 -0.26
C ILE A 50 -3.76 7.39 0.04
N THR A 51 -3.60 6.38 -0.81
CA THR A 51 -4.33 5.11 -0.67
C THR A 51 -3.96 4.40 0.62
N GLY A 52 -2.66 4.17 0.84
CA GLY A 52 -2.15 3.50 2.04
C GLY A 52 -2.49 4.25 3.32
N GLY A 53 -2.39 5.59 3.31
CA GLY A 53 -2.71 6.44 4.45
C GLY A 53 -4.15 6.27 4.93
N ARG A 54 -5.12 6.21 3.99
CA ARG A 54 -6.53 5.96 4.33
C ARG A 54 -6.76 4.57 4.93
N TYR A 55 -6.05 3.54 4.43
CA TYR A 55 -6.13 2.20 5.02
C TYR A 55 -5.47 2.17 6.40
N ALA A 56 -4.28 2.74 6.55
CA ALA A 56 -3.58 2.79 7.83
C ALA A 56 -4.45 3.46 8.91
N GLU A 57 -5.10 4.58 8.60
CA GLU A 57 -5.98 5.31 9.53
C GLU A 57 -7.12 4.43 10.08
N VAL A 58 -7.87 3.77 9.21
CA VAL A 58 -8.99 2.92 9.67
C VAL A 58 -8.52 1.68 10.42
N LEU A 59 -7.33 1.16 10.11
CA LEU A 59 -6.72 0.05 10.82
C LEU A 59 -6.21 0.47 12.20
N GLU A 60 -5.57 1.63 12.32
CA GLU A 60 -5.10 2.20 13.59
C GLU A 60 -6.27 2.46 14.54
N ILE A 61 -7.34 3.09 14.07
CA ILE A 61 -8.56 3.30 14.85
C ILE A 61 -9.10 1.95 15.35
N LYS A 62 -9.15 0.94 14.47
CA LYS A 62 -9.69 -0.38 14.85
C LYS A 62 -8.83 -1.10 15.88
N LEU A 63 -7.52 -1.07 15.74
CA LEU A 63 -6.61 -1.77 16.67
C LEU A 63 -6.33 -0.96 17.95
N SER A 64 -6.75 0.31 18.02
CA SER A 64 -6.75 1.10 19.26
C SER A 64 -7.97 0.86 20.16
N GLU A 65 -8.97 0.09 19.69
CA GLU A 65 -10.09 -0.32 20.52
C GLU A 65 -9.61 -1.20 21.70
N ASN A 66 -10.47 -1.34 22.75
CA ASN A 66 -10.14 -2.20 23.87
C ASN A 66 -9.69 -3.60 23.37
N PRO A 67 -8.45 -4.03 23.66
CA PRO A 67 -7.92 -5.31 23.18
C PRO A 67 -8.76 -6.53 23.58
N ASP A 68 -9.46 -6.45 24.71
CA ASP A 68 -10.32 -7.55 25.19
C ASP A 68 -11.61 -7.69 24.38
N ALA A 69 -12.01 -6.64 23.66
CA ALA A 69 -13.15 -6.69 22.73
C ALA A 69 -12.74 -7.23 21.35
N LEU A 70 -11.44 -7.32 21.05
CA LEU A 70 -10.94 -7.80 19.77
C LEU A 70 -10.72 -9.32 19.78
N LYS A 71 -10.85 -9.93 18.60
CA LYS A 71 -10.66 -11.38 18.45
C LYS A 71 -9.20 -11.75 18.68
N LYS A 72 -8.96 -12.70 19.58
CA LYS A 72 -7.64 -13.25 19.88
C LYS A 72 -7.31 -14.42 18.96
N GLY A 73 -6.03 -14.59 18.66
CA GLY A 73 -5.46 -15.63 17.82
C GLY A 73 -4.20 -15.19 17.10
N SER A 74 -3.70 -16.05 16.24
CA SER A 74 -2.52 -15.79 15.41
C SER A 74 -2.75 -16.33 14.00
N GLY A 75 -1.90 -15.90 13.04
CA GLY A 75 -1.91 -16.49 11.71
C GLY A 75 -1.60 -18.00 11.71
N PRO A 76 -1.63 -18.66 10.56
CA PRO A 76 -1.78 -18.05 9.23
C PRO A 76 -3.19 -17.59 8.94
N TYR A 77 -3.30 -16.48 8.18
CA TYR A 77 -4.56 -15.87 7.81
C TYR A 77 -5.04 -16.36 6.45
N SER A 78 -6.34 -16.66 6.36
CA SER A 78 -7.03 -16.95 5.10
C SER A 78 -8.01 -15.82 4.79
N HIS A 79 -8.15 -15.50 3.51
CA HIS A 79 -9.05 -14.42 3.08
C HIS A 79 -10.27 -14.99 2.35
N PRO A 80 -11.48 -14.42 2.57
CA PRO A 80 -12.66 -14.74 1.80
C PRO A 80 -12.44 -14.55 0.28
N PHE A 81 -13.21 -15.25 -0.53
CA PHE A 81 -13.07 -15.24 -1.99
C PHE A 81 -13.04 -13.82 -2.58
N LEU A 82 -13.97 -12.95 -2.19
CA LEU A 82 -14.02 -11.56 -2.66
C LEU A 82 -12.75 -10.78 -2.28
N MET A 83 -12.22 -11.00 -1.09
CA MET A 83 -10.98 -10.35 -0.66
C MET A 83 -9.78 -10.84 -1.46
N ARG A 84 -9.68 -12.14 -1.70
CA ARG A 84 -8.62 -12.71 -2.57
C ARG A 84 -8.69 -12.17 -3.98
N MET A 85 -9.90 -12.05 -4.54
CA MET A 85 -10.12 -11.46 -5.85
C MET A 85 -9.66 -9.99 -5.88
N PHE A 86 -9.97 -9.23 -4.86
CA PHE A 86 -9.58 -7.82 -4.76
C PHE A 86 -8.07 -7.65 -4.63
N ILE A 87 -7.42 -8.46 -3.76
CA ILE A 87 -5.95 -8.48 -3.66
C ILE A 87 -5.34 -8.81 -5.03
N LYS A 88 -5.87 -9.80 -5.76
CA LYS A 88 -5.39 -10.16 -7.08
C LYS A 88 -5.50 -9.01 -8.09
N ILE A 89 -6.62 -8.28 -8.08
CA ILE A 89 -6.85 -7.14 -9.00
C ILE A 89 -5.84 -6.01 -8.76
N VAL A 90 -5.41 -5.79 -7.52
CA VAL A 90 -4.42 -4.75 -7.19
C VAL A 90 -2.98 -5.27 -7.17
N SER A 91 -2.74 -6.56 -7.42
CA SER A 91 -1.41 -7.17 -7.44
C SER A 91 -0.68 -6.96 -8.78
N PRO A 92 0.66 -7.16 -8.82
CA PRO A 92 1.43 -7.10 -10.06
C PRO A 92 0.96 -8.07 -11.14
N ASP A 93 0.36 -9.21 -10.75
CA ASP A 93 -0.12 -10.24 -11.69
C ASP A 93 -1.31 -9.77 -12.55
N TYR A 94 -2.00 -8.72 -12.14
CA TYR A 94 -3.14 -8.17 -12.86
C TYR A 94 -2.72 -7.02 -13.77
N GLN A 95 -2.48 -7.31 -15.04
CA GLN A 95 -1.91 -6.35 -16.00
C GLN A 95 -2.91 -5.38 -16.64
N ARG A 96 -4.22 -5.53 -16.37
CA ARG A 96 -5.22 -4.61 -16.95
C ARG A 96 -5.16 -3.25 -16.25
N ASN A 97 -5.29 -2.18 -17.06
CA ASN A 97 -5.45 -0.84 -16.52
C ASN A 97 -6.76 -0.75 -15.72
N MET A 98 -6.66 -0.27 -14.49
CA MET A 98 -7.81 0.01 -13.65
C MET A 98 -7.91 1.53 -13.47
N PRO A 99 -9.08 2.13 -13.74
CA PRO A 99 -9.27 3.55 -13.43
C PRO A 99 -9.17 3.76 -11.92
N THR A 100 -8.46 4.80 -11.55
CA THR A 100 -8.40 5.24 -10.15
C THR A 100 -9.67 6.01 -9.82
N ILE A 101 -10.25 5.74 -8.67
CA ILE A 101 -11.40 6.50 -8.18
C ILE A 101 -10.93 7.82 -7.55
N LYS A 102 -11.71 8.88 -7.72
CA LYS A 102 -11.36 10.24 -7.31
C LYS A 102 -10.75 10.40 -5.91
N PRO A 103 -11.22 9.70 -4.84
CA PRO A 103 -10.60 9.81 -3.52
C PRO A 103 -9.18 9.26 -3.41
N PHE A 104 -8.69 8.53 -4.41
CA PHE A 104 -7.36 7.94 -4.47
C PHE A 104 -6.50 8.53 -5.58
N GLU A 105 -6.99 9.52 -6.32
CA GLU A 105 -6.18 10.24 -7.29
C GLU A 105 -5.02 10.96 -6.60
N PRO A 106 -3.82 11.00 -7.21
CA PRO A 106 -2.71 11.78 -6.68
C PRO A 106 -3.07 13.27 -6.67
N HIS A 107 -2.37 14.02 -5.82
CA HIS A 107 -2.53 15.48 -5.81
C HIS A 107 -2.06 16.07 -7.13
N ASP A 108 -2.74 17.11 -7.60
CA ASP A 108 -2.34 17.85 -8.81
C ASP A 108 -1.13 18.76 -8.52
N HIS A 109 0.01 18.13 -8.22
CA HIS A 109 1.30 18.77 -7.95
C HIS A 109 2.30 18.37 -9.00
N LYS A 110 2.93 19.37 -9.61
CA LYS A 110 3.99 19.17 -10.62
C LYS A 110 5.39 19.43 -10.06
N ASN A 111 5.56 19.35 -8.75
CA ASN A 111 6.83 19.68 -8.11
C ASN A 111 7.09 18.80 -6.88
N PHE A 112 7.08 17.48 -7.09
CA PHE A 112 7.43 16.53 -6.06
C PHE A 112 8.92 16.60 -5.73
N GLU A 113 9.23 16.39 -4.44
CA GLU A 113 10.60 16.26 -3.93
C GLU A 113 10.84 14.81 -3.52
N LYS A 114 11.86 14.17 -4.10
CA LYS A 114 12.15 12.74 -3.91
C LYS A 114 12.29 12.36 -2.44
N ASP A 115 13.13 13.07 -1.72
CA ASP A 115 13.42 12.75 -0.32
C ASP A 115 12.19 12.91 0.58
N ALA A 116 11.33 13.87 0.27
CA ALA A 116 10.06 14.05 0.99
C ALA A 116 9.10 12.89 0.74
N LEU A 117 8.96 12.42 -0.51
CA LEU A 117 8.13 11.28 -0.86
C LEU A 117 8.66 9.98 -0.24
N LEU A 118 9.96 9.73 -0.30
CA LEU A 118 10.59 8.54 0.30
C LEU A 118 10.39 8.51 1.82
N LYS A 119 10.62 9.63 2.50
CA LYS A 119 10.37 9.74 3.94
C LYS A 119 8.92 9.47 4.30
N GLN A 120 7.97 10.01 3.54
CA GLN A 120 6.54 9.76 3.77
C GLN A 120 6.18 8.29 3.51
N PHE A 121 6.76 7.67 2.47
CA PHE A 121 6.54 6.28 2.15
C PHE A 121 7.12 5.34 3.23
N GLN A 122 8.31 5.63 3.73
CA GLN A 122 8.89 4.94 4.88
C GLN A 122 7.95 5.06 6.09
N THR A 123 7.55 6.28 6.46
CA THR A 123 6.61 6.51 7.58
C THR A 123 5.30 5.73 7.41
N LEU A 124 4.75 5.67 6.19
CA LEU A 124 3.53 4.88 5.92
C LEU A 124 3.76 3.39 6.17
N ASN A 125 4.88 2.82 5.71
CA ASN A 125 5.17 1.41 5.93
C ASN A 125 5.47 1.10 7.40
N GLU A 126 6.14 1.99 8.12
CA GLU A 126 6.34 1.90 9.58
C GLU A 126 4.99 1.85 10.33
N ARG A 127 3.97 2.59 9.89
CA ARG A 127 2.62 2.47 10.44
C ARG A 127 2.05 1.08 10.27
N PHE A 128 2.18 0.47 9.08
CA PHE A 128 1.73 -0.91 8.85
C PHE A 128 2.52 -1.92 9.69
N LEU A 129 3.84 -1.76 9.82
CA LEU A 129 4.69 -2.60 10.68
C LEU A 129 4.23 -2.52 12.14
N ARG A 130 3.97 -1.30 12.64
CA ARG A 130 3.47 -1.11 14.00
C ARG A 130 2.11 -1.80 14.25
N LEU A 131 1.21 -1.82 13.26
CA LEU A 131 -0.06 -2.54 13.39
C LEU A 131 0.15 -4.05 13.53
N VAL A 132 1.16 -4.60 12.84
CA VAL A 132 1.55 -6.01 12.97
C VAL A 132 2.16 -6.29 14.35
N ASP A 133 2.98 -5.38 14.86
CA ASP A 133 3.58 -5.52 16.20
C ASP A 133 2.52 -5.45 17.30
N ILE A 134 1.57 -4.52 17.22
CA ILE A 134 0.41 -4.46 18.13
C ILE A 134 -0.37 -5.78 18.11
N ALA A 135 -0.54 -6.37 16.92
CA ALA A 135 -1.26 -7.64 16.81
C ALA A 135 -0.52 -8.79 17.52
N ASP A 136 0.81 -8.84 17.44
CA ASP A 136 1.60 -9.85 18.16
C ASP A 136 1.60 -9.59 19.67
N GLU A 137 1.89 -8.37 20.10
CA GLU A 137 1.92 -7.99 21.52
C GLU A 137 0.61 -8.31 22.23
N GLN A 138 -0.50 -8.11 21.54
CA GLN A 138 -1.85 -8.31 22.09
C GLN A 138 -2.49 -9.64 21.66
N SER A 139 -1.77 -10.51 20.93
CA SER A 139 -2.26 -11.80 20.41
C SER A 139 -3.57 -11.64 19.63
N LEU A 140 -3.64 -10.70 18.69
CA LEU A 140 -4.84 -10.39 17.91
C LEU A 140 -4.93 -11.23 16.63
N ASP A 141 -6.10 -11.79 16.35
CA ASP A 141 -6.38 -12.48 15.08
C ASP A 141 -6.79 -11.49 14.00
N LEU A 142 -5.81 -10.99 13.24
CA LEU A 142 -6.03 -10.04 12.14
C LEU A 142 -6.91 -10.60 11.01
N GLY A 143 -7.05 -11.91 10.90
CA GLY A 143 -7.94 -12.55 9.94
C GLY A 143 -9.42 -12.48 10.32
N ARG A 144 -9.70 -12.39 11.63
CA ARG A 144 -11.07 -12.36 12.19
C ARG A 144 -11.52 -10.97 12.62
N ILE A 145 -10.59 -10.05 12.88
CA ILE A 145 -10.90 -8.65 13.15
C ILE A 145 -11.26 -7.98 11.82
N LYS A 146 -12.40 -7.29 11.79
CA LYS A 146 -12.89 -6.63 10.57
C LYS A 146 -12.96 -5.12 10.75
N VAL A 147 -12.63 -4.41 9.66
CA VAL A 147 -12.70 -2.96 9.54
C VAL A 147 -13.54 -2.60 8.31
N GLY A 148 -14.14 -1.43 8.30
CA GLY A 148 -14.80 -0.90 7.09
C GLY A 148 -13.79 -0.51 6.03
N ASN A 149 -14.12 -0.71 4.75
CA ASN A 149 -13.35 -0.13 3.66
C ASN A 149 -13.30 1.41 3.82
N PRO A 150 -12.16 2.08 3.62
CA PRO A 150 -12.04 3.53 3.87
C PRO A 150 -12.94 4.40 2.99
N ILE A 151 -13.43 3.89 1.84
CA ILE A 151 -14.34 4.61 0.94
C ILE A 151 -15.78 4.09 1.06
N TYR A 152 -15.95 2.78 1.24
CA TYR A 152 -17.24 2.11 1.37
C TYR A 152 -17.34 1.38 2.71
N PRO A 153 -17.57 2.07 3.84
CA PRO A 153 -17.47 1.49 5.19
C PRO A 153 -18.43 0.33 5.48
N ILE A 154 -19.50 0.19 4.67
CA ILE A 154 -20.42 -0.96 4.74
C ILE A 154 -19.70 -2.26 4.35
N TRP A 155 -18.74 -2.21 3.44
CA TRP A 155 -17.93 -3.36 3.09
C TRP A 155 -16.89 -3.65 4.16
N LYS A 156 -17.13 -4.72 4.92
CA LYS A 156 -16.24 -5.15 6.01
C LYS A 156 -15.15 -6.07 5.49
N MET A 157 -13.91 -5.70 5.75
CA MET A 157 -12.70 -6.38 5.31
C MET A 157 -11.91 -6.90 6.52
N PRO A 158 -11.28 -8.10 6.45
CA PRO A 158 -10.32 -8.51 7.47
C PRO A 158 -9.13 -7.56 7.53
N VAL A 159 -8.61 -7.26 8.71
CA VAL A 159 -7.40 -6.44 8.88
C VAL A 159 -6.22 -7.04 8.09
N SER A 160 -6.00 -8.36 8.19
CA SER A 160 -4.99 -9.06 7.41
C SER A 160 -5.20 -8.91 5.89
N GLY A 161 -6.46 -8.89 5.43
CA GLY A 161 -6.78 -8.65 4.03
C GLY A 161 -6.42 -7.23 3.58
N CYS A 162 -6.63 -6.23 4.44
CA CYS A 162 -6.22 -4.85 4.16
C CYS A 162 -4.69 -4.72 4.07
N LEU A 163 -3.93 -5.39 4.95
CA LEU A 163 -2.47 -5.43 4.88
C LEU A 163 -2.01 -6.09 3.58
N ALA A 164 -2.55 -7.27 3.23
CA ALA A 164 -2.23 -7.97 1.99
C ALA A 164 -2.55 -7.15 0.74
N LEU A 165 -3.65 -6.39 0.77
CA LEU A 165 -4.03 -5.50 -0.33
C LEU A 165 -3.01 -4.38 -0.50
N ASN A 166 -2.60 -3.73 0.59
CA ASN A 166 -1.70 -2.58 0.51
C ASN A 166 -0.29 -3.00 0.07
N GLU A 167 0.26 -4.12 0.57
CA GLU A 167 1.57 -4.59 0.13
C GLU A 167 1.57 -4.99 -1.35
N ALA A 168 0.54 -5.70 -1.82
CA ALA A 168 0.40 -6.08 -3.21
C ALA A 168 0.21 -4.86 -4.13
N HIS A 169 -0.54 -3.85 -3.67
CA HIS A 169 -0.76 -2.60 -4.38
C HIS A 169 0.54 -1.79 -4.54
N GLN A 170 1.36 -1.71 -3.50
CA GLN A 170 2.68 -1.08 -3.58
C GLN A 170 3.54 -1.75 -4.64
N ARG A 171 3.68 -3.08 -4.61
CA ARG A 171 4.47 -3.84 -5.61
C ARG A 171 3.95 -3.67 -7.04
N ARG A 172 2.63 -3.57 -7.23
CA ARG A 172 2.07 -3.27 -8.55
C ARG A 172 2.55 -1.91 -9.07
N HIS A 173 2.57 -0.90 -8.23
CA HIS A 173 2.99 0.44 -8.61
C HIS A 173 4.50 0.58 -8.76
N PHE A 174 5.30 -0.25 -8.10
CA PHE A 174 6.73 -0.36 -8.40
C PHE A 174 6.97 -0.80 -9.85
N GLY A 175 6.27 -1.84 -10.31
CA GLY A 175 6.30 -2.23 -11.73
C GLY A 175 5.77 -1.15 -12.69
N GLN A 176 4.92 -0.22 -12.20
CA GLN A 176 4.54 0.95 -13.00
C GLN A 176 5.68 1.97 -13.10
N ILE A 177 6.41 2.23 -12.00
CA ILE A 177 7.59 3.10 -12.00
C ILE A 177 8.68 2.52 -12.92
N GLU A 178 8.96 1.20 -12.85
CA GLU A 178 9.91 0.53 -13.74
C GLU A 178 9.59 0.81 -15.21
N ARG A 179 8.35 0.65 -15.62
CA ARG A 179 7.93 0.95 -17.01
C ARG A 179 8.10 2.41 -17.40
N VAL A 180 7.91 3.35 -16.47
CA VAL A 180 8.19 4.77 -16.73
C VAL A 180 9.68 4.98 -16.97
N LEU A 181 10.54 4.39 -16.12
CA LEU A 181 11.99 4.48 -16.25
C LEU A 181 12.49 3.87 -17.58
N GLU A 182 11.99 2.69 -17.95
CA GLU A 182 12.30 2.04 -19.23
C GLU A 182 11.89 2.89 -20.43
N SER A 183 10.73 3.53 -20.38
CA SER A 183 10.24 4.39 -21.47
C SER A 183 11.12 5.61 -21.71
N VAL A 184 11.69 6.18 -20.65
CA VAL A 184 12.59 7.34 -20.73
C VAL A 184 13.98 6.93 -21.21
N ALA A 185 14.49 5.76 -20.78
CA ALA A 185 15.78 5.24 -21.23
C ALA A 185 15.80 4.87 -22.72
N SER A 186 14.63 4.69 -23.34
CA SER A 186 14.46 4.31 -24.74
C SER A 186 14.16 5.48 -25.68
N SER A 187 14.06 6.71 -25.13
CA SER A 187 13.75 7.96 -25.86
C SER A 187 14.98 8.81 -26.07
#